data_510d06201f7f147c8d179379c0405649
#
_entry.id   510d06201f7f147c8d179379c0405649
#
_cell.length_a   1.000
_cell.length_b   1.000
_cell.length_c   1.000
_cell.angle_alpha   90.00
_cell.angle_beta   90.00
_cell.angle_gamma   90.00
#
_symmetry.space_group_name_H-M   'P 1'
#
loop_
_entity.id
_entity.type
_entity.pdbx_description
1 polymer ?
#
loop_
_entity_poly.entity_id
_entity_poly.type
_entity_poly.pdbx_seq_one_letter_code
_entity_poly.pdbx_strand_id
1 'polypeptide(L)'
;MLAKTDPVINDLIKQEENRQRHNIELIASENIVSGAVQEAQGSVLTNKYAEGYPNKRFYGGCEYIDQIETLAIERAKELFGADHVNVQPHSGSQANMAVYQALLDLAIRF
;
A
#
# COMPACT_ATOMS: atom_id res chain seq x y z
N MET A 1 -9.92 1.81 -21.51
CA MET A 1 -11.20 2.03 -20.79
C MET A 1 -11.29 3.47 -20.30
N LEU A 2 -10.37 3.94 -19.48
CA LEU A 2 -10.36 5.30 -18.91
C LEU A 2 -10.48 6.42 -19.97
N ALA A 3 -9.74 6.35 -21.07
CA ALA A 3 -9.80 7.34 -22.15
C ALA A 3 -11.19 7.57 -22.76
N LYS A 4 -12.09 6.59 -22.61
CA LYS A 4 -13.49 6.72 -23.08
C LYS A 4 -14.44 7.20 -21.98
N THR A 5 -14.13 6.87 -20.72
CA THR A 5 -14.99 7.17 -19.58
C THR A 5 -14.70 8.58 -19.03
N ASP A 6 -13.42 8.92 -18.91
CA ASP A 6 -12.94 10.22 -18.45
C ASP A 6 -11.67 10.62 -19.24
N PRO A 7 -11.84 11.27 -20.40
CA PRO A 7 -10.71 11.69 -21.22
C PRO A 7 -9.84 12.74 -20.53
N VAL A 8 -10.42 13.57 -19.66
CA VAL A 8 -9.67 14.62 -18.96
C VAL A 8 -8.66 14.00 -18.00
N ILE A 9 -9.11 13.09 -17.15
CA ILE A 9 -8.21 12.37 -16.22
C ILE A 9 -7.20 11.52 -17.00
N ASN A 10 -7.62 10.86 -18.08
CA ASN A 10 -6.69 10.09 -18.90
C ASN A 10 -5.54 10.95 -19.47
N ASP A 11 -5.85 12.17 -19.91
CA ASP A 11 -4.85 13.08 -20.47
C ASP A 11 -3.93 13.68 -19.38
N LEU A 12 -4.47 13.97 -18.21
CA LEU A 12 -3.67 14.44 -17.07
C LEU A 12 -2.68 13.34 -16.61
N ILE A 13 -3.10 12.08 -16.57
CA ILE A 13 -2.21 10.96 -16.25
C ILE A 13 -1.06 10.85 -17.27
N LYS A 14 -1.34 11.00 -18.54
CA LYS A 14 -0.29 10.98 -19.59
C LYS A 14 0.69 12.17 -19.47
N GLN A 15 0.16 13.33 -19.13
CA GLN A 15 1.01 14.51 -18.89
C GLN A 15 1.92 14.30 -17.69
N GLU A 16 1.41 13.73 -16.60
CA GLU A 16 2.20 13.39 -15.41
C GLU A 16 3.23 12.29 -15.73
N GLU A 17 2.87 11.26 -16.47
CA GLU A 17 3.82 10.24 -16.94
C GLU A 17 4.96 10.88 -17.74
N ASN A 18 4.62 11.80 -18.65
CA ASN A 18 5.62 12.53 -19.42
C ASN A 18 6.50 13.42 -18.54
N ARG A 19 5.93 14.11 -17.55
CA ARG A 19 6.68 14.90 -16.58
C ARG A 19 7.68 14.03 -15.81
N GLN A 20 7.24 12.90 -15.28
CA GLN A 20 8.11 11.99 -14.52
C GLN A 20 9.26 11.41 -15.37
N ARG A 21 9.05 11.21 -16.66
CA ARG A 21 10.10 10.72 -17.58
C ARG A 21 11.16 11.75 -17.92
N HIS A 22 10.83 13.03 -17.87
CA HIS A 22 11.70 14.11 -18.37
C HIS A 22 12.24 15.04 -17.26
N ASN A 23 11.71 14.94 -16.06
CA ASN A 23 12.15 15.76 -14.94
C ASN A 23 12.97 14.92 -13.96
N ILE A 24 14.02 15.51 -13.43
CA ILE A 24 14.78 14.92 -12.33
C ILE A 24 14.04 15.22 -11.04
N GLU A 25 13.69 14.16 -10.30
CA GLU A 25 13.09 14.29 -8.98
C GLU A 25 14.17 14.20 -7.90
N LEU A 26 14.23 15.22 -7.03
CA LEU A 26 15.24 15.33 -5.97
C LEU A 26 14.67 15.09 -4.57
N ILE A 27 13.43 14.66 -4.46
CA ILE A 27 12.81 14.29 -3.18
C ILE A 27 13.25 12.86 -2.84
N ALA A 28 14.18 12.75 -1.88
CA ALA A 28 14.83 11.47 -1.54
C ALA A 28 13.86 10.38 -1.03
N SER A 29 12.68 10.75 -0.55
CA SER A 29 11.65 9.83 -0.08
C SER A 29 10.71 9.31 -1.17
N GLU A 30 10.78 9.84 -2.39
CA GLU A 30 9.99 9.34 -3.50
C GLU A 30 10.56 8.06 -4.08
N ASN A 31 9.68 7.19 -4.57
CA ASN A 31 10.03 5.96 -5.26
C ASN A 31 9.18 5.81 -6.51
N ILE A 32 9.79 5.40 -7.61
CA ILE A 32 9.08 5.07 -8.84
C ILE A 32 8.77 3.57 -8.82
N VAL A 33 7.50 3.26 -8.66
CA VAL A 33 7.02 1.87 -8.60
C VAL A 33 7.09 1.18 -9.96
N SER A 34 7.28 -0.13 -9.96
CA SER A 34 7.23 -0.94 -11.17
C SER A 34 5.81 -1.05 -11.73
N GLY A 35 5.68 -1.33 -13.03
CA GLY A 35 4.38 -1.60 -13.65
C GLY A 35 3.61 -2.74 -12.99
N ALA A 36 4.31 -3.77 -12.49
CA ALA A 36 3.70 -4.88 -11.77
C ALA A 36 3.02 -4.44 -10.46
N VAL A 37 3.64 -3.50 -9.73
CA VAL A 37 3.03 -2.92 -8.51
C VAL A 37 1.78 -2.11 -8.87
N GLN A 38 1.84 -1.30 -9.95
CA GLN A 38 0.69 -0.53 -10.41
C GLN A 38 -0.47 -1.44 -10.85
N GLU A 39 -0.17 -2.54 -11.56
CA GLU A 39 -1.16 -3.52 -12.00
C GLU A 39 -1.85 -4.20 -10.81
N ALA A 40 -1.09 -4.64 -9.82
CA ALA A 40 -1.64 -5.24 -8.61
C ALA A 40 -2.52 -4.25 -7.83
N GLN A 41 -2.07 -3.01 -7.67
CA GLN A 41 -2.77 -1.96 -6.94
C GLN A 41 -4.08 -1.53 -7.63
N GLY A 42 -4.10 -1.49 -8.97
CA GLY A 42 -5.29 -1.16 -9.78
C GLY A 42 -6.19 -2.35 -10.11
N SER A 43 -5.99 -3.49 -9.48
CA SER A 43 -6.75 -4.73 -9.75
C SER A 43 -8.10 -4.77 -9.01
N VAL A 44 -8.85 -5.86 -9.23
CA VAL A 44 -10.12 -6.13 -8.53
C VAL A 44 -9.99 -6.24 -7.00
N LEU A 45 -8.78 -6.37 -6.48
CA LEU A 45 -8.52 -6.39 -5.05
C LEU A 45 -9.01 -5.12 -4.36
N THR A 46 -9.06 -3.99 -5.06
CA THR A 46 -9.59 -2.72 -4.55
C THR A 46 -11.06 -2.77 -4.16
N ASN A 47 -11.81 -3.75 -4.65
CA ASN A 47 -13.25 -3.90 -4.37
C ASN A 47 -13.54 -4.62 -3.06
N LYS A 48 -12.55 -5.35 -2.49
CA LYS A 48 -12.82 -6.23 -1.36
C LYS A 48 -12.61 -5.57 -0.02
N TYR A 49 -13.66 -5.51 0.73
CA TYR A 49 -13.62 -5.14 2.16
C TYR A 49 -13.07 -6.33 2.97
N ALA A 50 -11.94 -6.11 3.69
CA ALA A 50 -11.20 -7.18 4.36
C ALA A 50 -10.74 -6.78 5.78
N GLU A 51 -11.66 -6.23 6.55
CA GLU A 51 -11.40 -5.91 7.96
C GLU A 51 -11.03 -7.15 8.76
N GLY A 52 -10.09 -6.99 9.68
CA GLY A 52 -9.52 -8.09 10.45
C GLY A 52 -8.18 -8.54 9.89
N TYR A 53 -7.77 -9.76 10.24
CA TYR A 53 -6.50 -10.35 9.82
C TYR A 53 -6.75 -11.67 9.06
N PRO A 54 -5.75 -12.21 8.35
CA PRO A 54 -5.89 -13.50 7.69
C PRO A 54 -6.47 -14.56 8.63
N ASN A 55 -7.47 -15.29 8.14
CA ASN A 55 -8.25 -16.28 8.89
C ASN A 55 -9.06 -15.74 10.10
N LYS A 56 -9.10 -14.42 10.30
CA LYS A 56 -9.87 -13.75 11.37
C LYS A 56 -10.55 -12.50 10.82
N ARG A 57 -11.30 -12.65 9.74
CA ARG A 57 -12.02 -11.55 9.09
C ARG A 57 -13.42 -11.36 9.69
N PHE A 58 -13.89 -10.12 9.62
CA PHE A 58 -15.27 -9.81 10.00
C PHE A 58 -16.28 -10.19 8.90
N TYR A 59 -15.83 -10.34 7.65
CA TYR A 59 -16.68 -10.62 6.49
C TYR A 59 -16.16 -11.81 5.70
N GLY A 60 -17.08 -12.50 5.00
CA GLY A 60 -16.75 -13.60 4.10
C GLY A 60 -16.12 -13.13 2.78
N GLY A 61 -15.65 -14.11 1.98
CA GLY A 61 -15.09 -13.87 0.65
C GLY A 61 -13.66 -13.32 0.67
N CYS A 62 -12.89 -13.62 1.71
CA CYS A 62 -11.52 -13.15 1.88
C CYS A 62 -10.46 -14.22 1.58
N GLU A 63 -10.82 -15.35 0.99
CA GLU A 63 -9.94 -16.51 0.79
C GLU A 63 -8.66 -16.16 0.03
N TYR A 64 -8.78 -15.33 -1.00
CA TYR A 64 -7.64 -14.88 -1.79
C TYR A 64 -6.93 -13.68 -1.17
N ILE A 65 -7.67 -12.79 -0.53
CA ILE A 65 -7.08 -11.67 0.22
C ILE A 65 -6.19 -12.18 1.35
N ASP A 66 -6.63 -13.22 2.07
CA ASP A 66 -5.86 -13.85 3.13
C ASP A 66 -4.54 -14.43 2.62
N GLN A 67 -4.58 -15.08 1.46
CA GLN A 67 -3.37 -15.63 0.83
C GLN A 67 -2.41 -14.51 0.40
N ILE A 68 -2.93 -13.44 -0.19
CA ILE A 68 -2.12 -12.30 -0.63
C ILE A 68 -1.47 -11.59 0.55
N GLU A 69 -2.24 -11.32 1.62
CA GLU A 69 -1.72 -10.69 2.83
C GLU A 69 -0.69 -11.57 3.53
N THR A 70 -0.96 -12.87 3.64
CA THR A 70 0.01 -13.84 4.21
C THR A 70 1.30 -13.88 3.39
N LEU A 71 1.18 -13.92 2.06
CA LEU A 71 2.35 -13.90 1.18
C LEU A 71 3.17 -12.61 1.34
N ALA A 72 2.52 -11.46 1.47
CA ALA A 72 3.20 -10.20 1.73
C ALA A 72 3.93 -10.20 3.07
N ILE A 73 3.30 -10.72 4.12
CA ILE A 73 3.91 -10.88 5.44
C ILE A 73 5.17 -11.76 5.37
N GLU A 74 5.08 -12.93 4.75
CA GLU A 74 6.21 -13.87 4.69
C GLU A 74 7.38 -13.31 3.86
N ARG A 75 7.09 -12.67 2.75
CA ARG A 75 8.12 -11.99 1.94
C ARG A 75 8.80 -10.83 2.67
N ALA A 76 8.04 -10.06 3.43
CA ALA A 76 8.60 -8.99 4.24
C ALA A 76 9.46 -9.54 5.40
N LYS A 77 9.04 -10.63 6.05
CA LYS A 77 9.86 -11.32 7.04
C LYS A 77 11.20 -11.76 6.45
N GLU A 78 11.18 -12.40 5.30
CA GLU A 78 12.39 -12.85 4.61
C GLU A 78 13.29 -11.67 4.24
N LEU A 79 12.73 -10.63 3.65
CA LEU A 79 13.47 -9.46 3.18
C LEU A 79 14.17 -8.70 4.32
N PHE A 80 13.50 -8.54 5.45
CA PHE A 80 13.98 -7.74 6.59
C PHE A 80 14.57 -8.58 7.73
N GLY A 81 14.54 -9.92 7.64
CA GLY A 81 14.95 -10.79 8.72
C GLY A 81 14.13 -10.61 10.00
N ALA A 82 12.83 -10.31 9.86
CA ALA A 82 11.95 -9.98 10.97
C ALA A 82 11.13 -11.19 11.43
N ASP A 83 10.95 -11.33 12.74
CA ASP A 83 10.11 -12.39 13.32
C ASP A 83 8.62 -12.12 13.11
N HIS A 84 8.22 -10.84 13.14
CA HIS A 84 6.84 -10.38 13.00
C HIS A 84 6.74 -9.23 12.02
N VAL A 85 5.70 -9.26 11.17
CA VAL A 85 5.41 -8.21 10.21
C VAL A 85 3.91 -7.94 10.18
N ASN A 86 3.54 -6.66 10.14
CA ASN A 86 2.19 -6.21 9.84
C ASN A 86 2.22 -5.37 8.57
N VAL A 87 1.51 -5.79 7.55
CA VAL A 87 1.46 -5.12 6.23
C VAL A 87 0.20 -4.28 6.02
N GLN A 88 -0.62 -4.09 7.07
CA GLN A 88 -1.89 -3.36 6.97
C GLN A 88 -1.78 -1.83 7.09
N PRO A 89 -0.74 -1.22 7.68
CA PRO A 89 -0.67 0.24 7.72
C PRO A 89 -0.81 0.86 6.33
N HIS A 90 -1.67 1.87 6.22
CA HIS A 90 -1.98 2.51 4.92
C HIS A 90 -0.90 3.51 4.48
N SER A 91 -0.01 3.89 5.39
CA SER A 91 1.08 4.83 5.13
C SER A 91 2.21 4.68 6.15
N GLY A 92 3.37 5.23 5.83
CA GLY A 92 4.48 5.33 6.80
C GLY A 92 4.09 6.12 8.05
N SER A 93 3.26 7.14 7.92
CA SER A 93 2.76 7.91 9.06
C SER A 93 1.91 7.04 9.99
N GLN A 94 1.03 6.19 9.45
CA GLN A 94 0.23 5.27 10.25
C GLN A 94 1.10 4.21 10.92
N ALA A 95 2.10 3.67 10.22
CA ALA A 95 3.04 2.70 10.78
C ALA A 95 3.82 3.32 11.96
N ASN A 96 4.35 4.54 11.81
CA ASN A 96 5.02 5.27 12.86
C ASN A 96 4.10 5.56 14.04
N MET A 97 2.87 5.97 13.79
CA MET A 97 1.86 6.20 14.84
C MET A 97 1.62 4.94 15.67
N ALA A 98 1.51 3.78 15.03
CA ALA A 98 1.35 2.50 15.72
C ALA A 98 2.55 2.19 16.63
N VAL A 99 3.77 2.46 16.17
CA VAL A 99 5.00 2.31 16.98
C VAL A 99 5.00 3.25 18.17
N TYR A 100 4.65 4.52 17.96
CA TYR A 100 4.56 5.49 19.05
C TYR A 100 3.53 5.06 20.10
N GLN A 101 2.36 4.63 19.67
CA GLN A 101 1.32 4.16 20.60
C GLN A 101 1.73 2.89 21.36
N ALA A 102 2.55 2.02 20.76
CA ALA A 102 3.01 0.80 21.41
C ALA A 102 4.14 1.03 22.41
N LEU A 103 5.00 2.02 22.18
CA LEU A 103 6.25 2.19 22.92
C LEU A 103 6.27 3.42 23.83
N LEU A 104 5.42 4.41 23.61
CA LEU A 104 5.40 5.65 24.38
C LEU A 104 4.22 5.66 25.34
N ASP A 105 4.48 6.10 26.58
CA ASP A 105 3.42 6.39 27.54
C ASP A 105 2.60 7.60 27.07
N LEU A 106 1.29 7.49 27.14
CA LEU A 106 0.33 8.57 26.79
C LEU A 106 0.49 9.85 27.63
N ALA A 107 1.35 9.82 28.66
CA ALA A 107 1.63 10.95 29.55
C ALA A 107 2.71 11.92 29.02
N ILE A 108 3.39 11.60 27.95
CA ILE A 108 4.38 12.52 27.35
C ILE A 108 3.62 13.58 26.57
N ARG A 109 3.43 14.72 27.18
CA ARG A 109 2.96 15.95 26.49
C ARG A 109 4.14 16.51 25.69
N PHE A 110 3.95 16.62 24.38
CA PHE A 110 4.84 17.38 23.52
C PHE A 110 4.75 18.87 23.84
#